data_44f981b586267c3eea1112c3284edc2a
#
_entry.id   44f981b586267c3eea1112c3284edc2a
#
_cell.length_a   1.000
_cell.length_b   1.000
_cell.length_c   1.000
_cell.angle_alpha   90.00
_cell.angle_beta   90.00
_cell.angle_gamma   90.00
#
_symmetry.space_group_name_H-M   'P 1'
#
loop_
_entity.id
_entity.type
_entity.pdbx_description
1 polymer ?
#
loop_
_entity_poly.entity_id
_entity_poly.type
_entity_poly.pdbx_seq_one_letter_code
_entity_poly.pdbx_strand_id
1 'polypeptide(L)'
;MARPIYVIGHKNSDLDSIASAYAYAQLIRMQGEEEAIPARNGVLKPEVRFALERYQVAPPEAVEDVFLQVRDVMRRGVISAYIDQPLLEAGQLLQEHGRRSMPVIDTENKVRGIIATEDFAKLFFNDLDPRSVNRIPLNRDNLVRTLRGRVLVEGRRKLGNRVIVGAMEAETMVDYIEPGCLVVLGDREDAQLKAIENGAAALVVTGDLLVTARALAAAKKHGVLVISTAHHTFTAVRLINLSISTQDIMNREFDFCHPEDQMSQVQATLVRRRSLPVVDAAVSY
;
A
#
# COMPACT_ATOMS: atom_id res chain seq x y z
N MET A 1 16.25 -20.04 -12.96
CA MET A 1 16.52 -20.27 -14.38
C MET A 1 17.82 -19.54 -14.70
N ALA A 2 18.75 -20.21 -15.37
CA ALA A 2 19.96 -19.57 -15.87
C ALA A 2 19.56 -18.49 -16.89
N ARG A 3 20.25 -17.34 -16.90
CA ARG A 3 19.98 -16.27 -17.88
C ARG A 3 20.71 -16.62 -19.17
N PRO A 4 20.06 -16.49 -20.34
CA PRO A 4 20.74 -16.75 -21.61
C PRO A 4 21.90 -15.76 -21.83
N ILE A 5 22.98 -16.23 -22.45
CA ILE A 5 24.10 -15.41 -22.89
C ILE A 5 23.82 -14.92 -24.31
N TYR A 6 23.61 -13.62 -24.50
CA TYR A 6 23.50 -13.03 -25.83
C TYR A 6 24.89 -12.79 -26.43
N VAL A 7 25.17 -13.43 -27.56
CA VAL A 7 26.39 -13.21 -28.31
C VAL A 7 26.12 -12.22 -29.42
N ILE A 8 26.63 -11.01 -29.26
CA ILE A 8 26.37 -9.89 -30.16
C ILE A 8 27.68 -9.31 -30.72
N GLY A 9 27.68 -8.96 -31.97
CA GLY A 9 28.80 -8.26 -32.59
C GLY A 9 28.70 -6.73 -32.46
N HIS A 10 29.28 -6.00 -33.40
CA HIS A 10 29.22 -4.54 -33.40
C HIS A 10 27.86 -3.99 -33.84
N LYS A 11 27.61 -2.70 -33.53
CA LYS A 11 26.42 -1.98 -33.95
C LYS A 11 26.34 -1.92 -35.50
N ASN A 12 25.11 -2.07 -36.04
CA ASN A 12 24.89 -2.19 -37.49
C ASN A 12 25.62 -3.37 -38.13
N SER A 13 25.42 -4.54 -37.55
CA SER A 13 26.11 -5.80 -37.87
C SER A 13 26.13 -6.08 -39.38
N ASP A 14 27.31 -6.39 -39.91
CA ASP A 14 27.53 -6.92 -41.25
C ASP A 14 27.56 -8.45 -41.20
N LEU A 15 27.84 -9.07 -42.34
CA LEU A 15 27.84 -10.53 -42.45
C LEU A 15 28.90 -11.20 -41.56
N ASP A 16 30.08 -10.60 -41.43
CA ASP A 16 31.13 -11.10 -40.58
C ASP A 16 30.72 -11.06 -39.09
N SER A 17 30.18 -9.94 -38.65
CA SER A 17 29.67 -9.78 -37.29
C SER A 17 28.58 -10.82 -36.94
N ILE A 18 27.65 -11.06 -37.86
CA ILE A 18 26.56 -12.05 -37.68
C ILE A 18 27.10 -13.48 -37.67
N ALA A 19 27.99 -13.82 -38.61
CA ALA A 19 28.59 -15.16 -38.69
C ALA A 19 29.43 -15.47 -37.44
N SER A 20 30.18 -14.50 -36.93
CA SER A 20 30.97 -14.63 -35.72
C SER A 20 30.07 -14.82 -34.48
N ALA A 21 28.92 -14.13 -34.40
CA ALA A 21 27.96 -14.30 -33.31
C ALA A 21 27.39 -15.74 -33.28
N TYR A 22 27.04 -16.29 -34.45
CA TYR A 22 26.55 -17.67 -34.54
C TYR A 22 27.63 -18.68 -34.15
N ALA A 23 28.85 -18.54 -34.72
CA ALA A 23 29.97 -19.45 -34.45
C ALA A 23 30.33 -19.47 -32.95
N TYR A 24 30.39 -18.30 -32.33
CA TYR A 24 30.73 -18.18 -30.91
C TYR A 24 29.60 -18.67 -29.98
N ALA A 25 28.36 -18.38 -30.30
CA ALA A 25 27.22 -18.95 -29.57
C ALA A 25 27.21 -20.48 -29.62
N GLN A 26 27.51 -21.05 -30.79
CA GLN A 26 27.60 -22.49 -30.94
C GLN A 26 28.77 -23.10 -30.14
N LEU A 27 29.93 -22.42 -30.10
CA LEU A 27 31.07 -22.84 -29.31
C LEU A 27 30.73 -22.90 -27.81
N ILE A 28 30.09 -21.85 -27.26
CA ILE A 28 29.65 -21.81 -25.86
C ILE A 28 28.71 -22.99 -25.56
N ARG A 29 27.72 -23.25 -26.41
CA ARG A 29 26.79 -24.38 -26.22
C ARG A 29 27.52 -25.74 -26.23
N MET A 30 28.54 -25.90 -27.08
CA MET A 30 29.32 -27.14 -27.14
C MET A 30 30.19 -27.36 -25.91
N GLN A 31 30.58 -26.30 -25.20
CA GLN A 31 31.33 -26.38 -23.95
C GLN A 31 30.45 -26.73 -22.74
N GLY A 32 29.13 -26.85 -22.92
CA GLY A 32 28.19 -27.22 -21.86
C GLY A 32 27.87 -26.08 -20.88
N GLU A 33 28.32 -24.90 -21.21
CA GLU A 33 27.98 -23.67 -20.49
C GLU A 33 26.71 -23.11 -21.13
N GLU A 34 25.80 -22.65 -20.34
CA GLU A 34 24.54 -21.93 -20.54
C GLU A 34 23.94 -21.78 -21.96
N GLU A 35 22.64 -21.44 -22.06
CA GLU A 35 21.96 -21.18 -23.31
C GLU A 35 22.49 -19.90 -23.98
N ALA A 36 23.40 -20.05 -24.95
CA ALA A 36 23.95 -18.93 -25.71
C ALA A 36 23.07 -18.63 -26.93
N ILE A 37 22.66 -17.38 -27.12
CA ILE A 37 21.78 -16.95 -28.21
C ILE A 37 22.53 -15.98 -29.10
N PRO A 38 22.67 -16.27 -30.43
CA PRO A 38 23.24 -15.29 -31.37
C PRO A 38 22.29 -14.12 -31.53
N ALA A 39 22.81 -12.91 -31.37
CA ALA A 39 22.02 -11.69 -31.39
C ALA A 39 22.60 -10.62 -32.31
N ARG A 40 21.81 -9.64 -32.66
CA ARG A 40 22.22 -8.50 -33.48
C ARG A 40 21.68 -7.18 -32.90
N ASN A 41 22.37 -6.09 -33.19
CA ASN A 41 21.87 -4.75 -32.97
C ASN A 41 21.62 -4.07 -34.33
N GLY A 42 20.48 -3.43 -34.47
CA GLY A 42 20.07 -2.75 -35.67
C GLY A 42 19.39 -3.65 -36.73
N VAL A 43 19.16 -3.07 -37.92
CA VAL A 43 18.46 -3.72 -39.02
C VAL A 43 19.41 -4.62 -39.79
N LEU A 44 18.93 -5.82 -40.22
CA LEU A 44 19.70 -6.70 -41.09
C LEU A 44 19.93 -6.04 -42.46
N LYS A 45 21.19 -5.91 -42.84
CA LYS A 45 21.58 -5.43 -44.17
C LYS A 45 21.13 -6.40 -45.26
N PRO A 46 20.90 -5.96 -46.50
CA PRO A 46 20.42 -6.80 -47.59
C PRO A 46 21.36 -8.01 -47.86
N GLU A 47 22.65 -7.81 -47.84
CA GLU A 47 23.64 -8.87 -48.03
C GLU A 47 23.61 -9.94 -46.92
N VAL A 48 23.37 -9.54 -45.68
CA VAL A 48 23.20 -10.45 -44.54
C VAL A 48 21.96 -11.27 -44.70
N ARG A 49 20.84 -10.62 -45.05
CA ARG A 49 19.56 -11.29 -45.28
C ARG A 49 19.70 -12.33 -46.40
N PHE A 50 20.28 -11.96 -47.51
CA PHE A 50 20.55 -12.86 -48.63
C PHE A 50 21.35 -14.09 -48.21
N ALA A 51 22.42 -13.90 -47.42
CA ALA A 51 23.24 -15.03 -46.96
C ALA A 51 22.44 -15.95 -46.01
N LEU A 52 21.71 -15.38 -45.04
CA LEU A 52 20.89 -16.17 -44.12
C LEU A 52 19.82 -16.99 -44.85
N GLU A 53 19.13 -16.41 -45.82
CA GLU A 53 18.15 -17.08 -46.64
C GLU A 53 18.80 -18.19 -47.50
N ARG A 54 19.92 -17.88 -48.14
CA ARG A 54 20.66 -18.83 -49.01
C ARG A 54 21.10 -20.09 -48.27
N TYR A 55 21.52 -19.94 -47.00
CA TYR A 55 21.97 -21.04 -46.17
C TYR A 55 20.93 -21.56 -45.19
N GLN A 56 19.68 -21.09 -45.28
CA GLN A 56 18.57 -21.49 -44.43
C GLN A 56 18.84 -21.34 -42.94
N VAL A 57 19.54 -20.27 -42.56
CA VAL A 57 19.84 -19.92 -41.18
C VAL A 57 18.79 -18.91 -40.69
N ALA A 58 18.18 -19.20 -39.56
CA ALA A 58 17.21 -18.26 -38.96
C ALA A 58 17.90 -16.92 -38.62
N PRO A 59 17.21 -15.76 -38.73
CA PRO A 59 17.79 -14.48 -38.33
C PRO A 59 18.16 -14.46 -36.85
N PRO A 60 19.35 -13.85 -36.48
CA PRO A 60 19.70 -13.72 -35.06
C PRO A 60 18.74 -12.81 -34.31
N GLU A 61 18.58 -13.04 -33.03
CA GLU A 61 17.66 -12.27 -32.19
C GLU A 61 18.01 -10.78 -32.21
N ALA A 62 16.99 -9.91 -32.35
CA ALA A 62 17.19 -8.47 -32.34
C ALA A 62 17.28 -8.00 -30.89
N VAL A 63 18.42 -7.39 -30.53
CA VAL A 63 18.64 -6.76 -29.24
C VAL A 63 18.82 -5.26 -29.49
N GLU A 64 17.85 -4.46 -29.07
CA GLU A 64 17.85 -3.01 -29.34
C GLU A 64 18.92 -2.29 -28.51
N ASP A 65 19.04 -2.67 -27.23
CA ASP A 65 20.14 -2.19 -26.40
C ASP A 65 20.56 -3.25 -25.37
N VAL A 66 21.71 -3.05 -24.74
CA VAL A 66 22.31 -3.93 -23.72
C VAL A 66 22.39 -3.24 -22.36
N PHE A 67 21.77 -2.08 -22.23
CA PHE A 67 21.75 -1.37 -20.95
C PHE A 67 20.83 -2.06 -19.98
N LEU A 68 21.30 -2.16 -18.74
CA LEU A 68 20.52 -2.71 -17.66
C LEU A 68 19.27 -1.85 -17.43
N GLN A 69 18.11 -2.47 -17.57
CA GLN A 69 16.81 -1.83 -17.34
C GLN A 69 16.26 -2.19 -15.97
N VAL A 70 15.30 -1.41 -15.48
CA VAL A 70 14.63 -1.66 -14.21
C VAL A 70 14.00 -3.06 -14.18
N ARG A 71 13.37 -3.50 -15.27
CA ARG A 71 12.75 -4.83 -15.40
C ARG A 71 13.69 -6.00 -15.16
N ASP A 72 15.00 -5.82 -15.38
CA ASP A 72 16.01 -6.87 -15.21
C ASP A 72 16.35 -7.13 -13.75
N VAL A 73 16.13 -6.14 -12.89
CA VAL A 73 16.51 -6.16 -11.46
C VAL A 73 15.32 -5.96 -10.51
N MET A 74 14.15 -5.53 -11.01
CA MET A 74 12.99 -5.29 -10.17
C MET A 74 12.49 -6.55 -9.48
N ARG A 75 11.89 -6.38 -8.32
CA ARG A 75 11.16 -7.45 -7.64
C ARG A 75 9.72 -7.45 -8.13
N ARG A 76 9.24 -8.63 -8.51
CA ARG A 76 7.83 -8.87 -8.85
C ARG A 76 7.06 -9.37 -7.63
N GLY A 77 5.73 -9.24 -7.64
CA GLY A 77 4.88 -9.67 -6.53
C GLY A 77 5.07 -8.81 -5.27
N VAL A 78 5.08 -7.51 -5.45
CA VAL A 78 5.21 -6.54 -4.36
C VAL A 78 3.92 -6.50 -3.54
N ILE A 79 4.04 -6.52 -2.21
CA ILE A 79 2.91 -6.27 -1.32
C ILE A 79 2.45 -4.82 -1.44
N SER A 80 1.16 -4.59 -1.38
CA SER A 80 0.56 -3.25 -1.41
C SER A 80 -0.59 -3.17 -0.40
N ALA A 81 -0.88 -1.97 0.07
CA ALA A 81 -2.09 -1.67 0.83
C ALA A 81 -3.12 -0.99 -0.07
N TYR A 82 -4.41 -1.13 0.24
CA TYR A 82 -5.45 -0.36 -0.42
C TYR A 82 -5.68 0.99 0.28
N ILE A 83 -6.13 2.00 -0.50
CA ILE A 83 -6.36 3.37 0.00
C ILE A 83 -7.32 3.45 1.19
N ASP A 84 -8.34 2.59 1.23
CA ASP A 84 -9.38 2.50 2.26
C ASP A 84 -9.05 1.53 3.39
N GLN A 85 -7.95 0.77 3.28
CA GLN A 85 -7.53 -0.22 4.27
C GLN A 85 -7.13 0.45 5.58
N PRO A 86 -7.52 -0.13 6.76
CA PRO A 86 -7.06 0.37 8.06
C PRO A 86 -5.54 0.34 8.22
N LEU A 87 -4.98 1.34 8.88
CA LEU A 87 -3.55 1.36 9.20
C LEU A 87 -3.07 0.14 9.97
N LEU A 88 -3.91 -0.43 10.85
CA LEU A 88 -3.57 -1.66 11.56
C LEU A 88 -3.13 -2.76 10.60
N GLU A 89 -3.92 -3.00 9.57
CA GLU A 89 -3.65 -4.06 8.59
C GLU A 89 -2.44 -3.74 7.71
N ALA A 90 -2.32 -2.47 7.29
CA ALA A 90 -1.15 -2.02 6.55
C ALA A 90 0.14 -2.22 7.37
N GLY A 91 0.09 -1.91 8.67
CA GLY A 91 1.21 -2.14 9.60
C GLY A 91 1.55 -3.62 9.77
N GLN A 92 0.53 -4.47 9.88
CA GLN A 92 0.69 -5.93 9.95
C GLN A 92 1.34 -6.49 8.69
N LEU A 93 0.91 -6.05 7.49
CA LEU A 93 1.53 -6.45 6.22
C LEU A 93 3.01 -6.06 6.16
N LEU A 94 3.37 -4.85 6.59
CA LEU A 94 4.77 -4.42 6.65
C LEU A 94 5.58 -5.31 7.59
N GLN A 95 5.03 -5.65 8.76
CA GLN A 95 5.68 -6.47 9.77
C GLN A 95 5.85 -7.92 9.30
N GLU A 96 4.79 -8.54 8.81
CA GLU A 96 4.78 -9.94 8.35
C GLU A 96 5.78 -10.19 7.22
N HIS A 97 5.93 -9.21 6.32
CA HIS A 97 6.84 -9.33 5.18
C HIS A 97 8.21 -8.68 5.43
N GLY A 98 8.50 -8.19 6.62
CA GLY A 98 9.75 -7.54 6.97
C GLY A 98 10.07 -6.33 6.07
N ARG A 99 9.06 -5.56 5.69
CA ARG A 99 9.19 -4.39 4.81
C ARG A 99 9.13 -3.10 5.61
N ARG A 100 9.87 -2.09 5.14
CA ARG A 100 9.86 -0.74 5.75
C ARG A 100 8.86 0.19 5.08
N SER A 101 8.49 -0.10 3.85
CA SER A 101 7.51 0.67 3.07
C SER A 101 6.83 -0.22 2.04
N MET A 102 5.64 0.19 1.60
CA MET A 102 4.91 -0.44 0.50
C MET A 102 4.09 0.60 -0.25
N PRO A 103 3.78 0.37 -1.53
CA PRO A 103 2.85 1.20 -2.28
C PRO A 103 1.42 1.06 -1.74
N VAL A 104 0.67 2.15 -1.85
CA VAL A 104 -0.77 2.21 -1.60
C VAL A 104 -1.47 2.36 -2.94
N ILE A 105 -2.41 1.46 -3.22
CA ILE A 105 -3.12 1.35 -4.50
C ILE A 105 -4.62 1.57 -4.33
N ASP A 106 -5.27 2.00 -5.40
CA ASP A 106 -6.73 2.02 -5.48
C ASP A 106 -7.31 0.74 -6.07
N THR A 107 -8.62 0.73 -6.30
CA THR A 107 -9.36 -0.41 -6.88
C THR A 107 -8.99 -0.69 -8.34
N GLU A 108 -8.35 0.27 -9.03
CA GLU A 108 -7.85 0.13 -10.40
C GLU A 108 -6.38 -0.31 -10.43
N ASN A 109 -5.79 -0.66 -9.27
CA ASN A 109 -4.38 -0.98 -9.08
C ASN A 109 -3.41 0.18 -9.40
N LYS A 110 -3.90 1.43 -9.40
CA LYS A 110 -3.04 2.61 -9.56
C LYS A 110 -2.37 2.96 -8.24
N VAL A 111 -1.08 3.26 -8.28
CA VAL A 111 -0.33 3.70 -7.10
C VAL A 111 -0.75 5.13 -6.75
N ARG A 112 -1.28 5.32 -5.54
CA ARG A 112 -1.76 6.60 -5.02
C ARG A 112 -0.84 7.23 -3.99
N GLY A 113 0.09 6.45 -3.47
CA GLY A 113 1.05 6.90 -2.47
C GLY A 113 1.94 5.77 -1.98
N ILE A 114 2.76 6.10 -1.00
CA ILE A 114 3.60 5.14 -0.27
C ILE A 114 3.31 5.29 1.21
N ILE A 115 3.22 4.16 1.92
CA ILE A 115 3.17 4.13 3.37
C ILE A 115 4.44 3.45 3.91
N ALA A 116 5.03 4.04 4.95
CA ALA A 116 6.24 3.56 5.58
C ALA A 116 6.08 3.46 7.10
N THR A 117 6.95 2.68 7.75
CA THR A 117 6.97 2.55 9.22
C THR A 117 7.15 3.89 9.94
N GLU A 118 7.81 4.85 9.30
CA GLU A 118 7.99 6.21 9.81
C GLU A 118 6.66 6.99 9.93
N ASP A 119 5.68 6.68 9.09
CA ASP A 119 4.39 7.37 9.09
C ASP A 119 3.55 6.95 10.32
N PHE A 120 3.68 5.69 10.75
CA PHE A 120 3.10 5.24 12.02
C PHE A 120 3.75 5.93 13.22
N ALA A 121 5.06 6.13 13.20
CA ALA A 121 5.76 6.84 14.26
C ALA A 121 5.32 8.31 14.34
N LYS A 122 5.19 8.98 13.20
CA LYS A 122 4.68 10.37 13.15
C LYS A 122 3.27 10.48 13.72
N LEU A 123 2.37 9.55 13.37
CA LEU A 123 1.02 9.51 13.92
C LEU A 123 1.05 9.43 15.45
N PHE A 124 1.88 8.52 16.00
CA PHE A 124 2.02 8.33 17.43
C PHE A 124 2.57 9.57 18.14
N PHE A 125 3.58 10.22 17.57
CA PHE A 125 4.18 11.42 18.18
C PHE A 125 3.27 12.66 18.08
N ASN A 126 2.49 12.79 17.02
CA ASN A 126 1.52 13.89 16.88
C ASN A 126 0.41 13.81 17.92
N ASP A 127 0.02 12.62 18.36
CA ASP A 127 -0.97 12.40 19.42
C ASP A 127 -0.49 12.86 20.81
N LEU A 128 0.82 13.05 20.99
CA LEU A 128 1.39 13.49 22.26
C LEU A 128 1.36 15.03 22.45
N ASP A 129 1.01 15.80 21.41
CA ASP A 129 0.85 17.25 21.56
C ASP A 129 -0.47 17.54 22.32
N PRO A 130 -0.42 18.15 23.53
CA PRO A 130 -1.61 18.50 24.30
C PRO A 130 -2.56 19.47 23.58
N ARG A 131 -2.09 20.14 22.52
CA ARG A 131 -2.86 21.04 21.67
C ARG A 131 -3.53 20.31 20.52
N SER A 132 -3.06 19.12 20.17
CA SER A 132 -3.73 18.26 19.21
C SER A 132 -4.97 17.71 19.89
N VAL A 133 -6.10 18.30 19.55
CA VAL A 133 -7.38 17.65 19.83
C VAL A 133 -7.34 16.36 19.02
N ASN A 134 -7.53 15.19 19.66
CA ASN A 134 -7.57 13.86 19.01
C ASN A 134 -8.59 13.86 17.86
N ARG A 135 -8.17 14.39 16.72
CA ARG A 135 -8.96 14.50 15.51
C ARG A 135 -8.43 13.49 14.49
N ILE A 136 -9.10 12.37 14.41
CA ILE A 136 -8.80 11.29 13.47
C ILE A 136 -9.94 11.12 12.47
N PRO A 137 -9.65 10.98 11.17
CA PRO A 137 -10.67 10.65 10.18
C PRO A 137 -11.30 9.31 10.52
N LEU A 138 -12.53 9.31 10.98
CA LEU A 138 -13.23 8.09 11.38
C LEU A 138 -13.98 7.49 10.19
N ASN A 139 -13.69 6.23 9.89
CA ASN A 139 -14.45 5.42 8.95
C ASN A 139 -15.18 4.30 9.71
N ARG A 140 -16.50 4.18 9.53
CA ARG A 140 -17.34 3.20 10.23
C ARG A 140 -16.86 1.77 10.03
N ASP A 141 -16.58 1.39 8.80
CA ASP A 141 -16.26 0.00 8.48
C ASP A 141 -14.86 -0.36 9.00
N ASN A 142 -13.92 0.57 8.89
CA ASN A 142 -12.60 0.43 9.49
C ASN A 142 -12.65 0.34 11.01
N LEU A 143 -13.51 1.14 11.68
CA LEU A 143 -13.70 1.05 13.13
C LEU A 143 -14.20 -0.34 13.53
N VAL A 144 -15.28 -0.82 12.91
CA VAL A 144 -15.86 -2.13 13.21
C VAL A 144 -14.84 -3.25 12.99
N ARG A 145 -14.13 -3.20 11.85
CA ARG A 145 -13.13 -4.17 11.45
C ARG A 145 -11.92 -4.19 12.42
N THR A 146 -11.37 -3.01 12.71
CA THR A 146 -10.19 -2.87 13.56
C THR A 146 -10.47 -3.22 15.03
N LEU A 147 -11.64 -2.83 15.55
CA LEU A 147 -12.07 -3.16 16.90
C LEU A 147 -12.56 -4.61 17.02
N ARG A 148 -12.68 -5.35 15.91
CA ARG A 148 -13.41 -6.63 15.86
C ARG A 148 -14.76 -6.49 16.56
N GLY A 149 -15.40 -5.35 16.30
CA GLY A 149 -16.58 -4.90 17.01
C GLY A 149 -17.86 -5.50 16.47
N ARG A 150 -18.82 -5.68 17.35
CA ARG A 150 -20.19 -6.05 17.00
C ARG A 150 -21.05 -4.79 17.00
N VAL A 151 -21.70 -4.50 15.88
CA VAL A 151 -22.66 -3.39 15.77
C VAL A 151 -23.95 -3.78 16.49
N LEU A 152 -24.29 -3.05 17.54
CA LEU A 152 -25.52 -3.24 18.31
C LEU A 152 -26.66 -2.35 17.79
N VAL A 153 -26.33 -1.14 17.34
CA VAL A 153 -27.25 -0.19 16.73
C VAL A 153 -26.58 0.44 15.52
N GLU A 154 -27.25 0.43 14.38
CA GLU A 154 -26.81 1.15 13.18
C GLU A 154 -27.02 2.66 13.35
N GLY A 155 -25.93 3.42 13.08
CA GLY A 155 -25.96 4.88 13.15
C GLY A 155 -26.40 5.53 11.83
N ARG A 156 -27.02 6.71 11.94
CA ARG A 156 -27.34 7.58 10.80
C ARG A 156 -26.65 8.92 10.87
N ARG A 157 -26.07 9.26 12.04
CA ARG A 157 -25.29 10.48 12.21
C ARG A 157 -23.95 10.37 11.49
N LYS A 158 -23.52 11.45 10.88
CA LYS A 158 -22.19 11.51 10.25
C LYS A 158 -21.13 11.44 11.34
N LEU A 159 -20.19 10.50 11.20
CA LEU A 159 -18.99 10.45 12.04
C LEU A 159 -18.13 11.68 11.75
N GLY A 160 -17.75 12.38 12.79
CA GLY A 160 -16.75 13.44 12.77
C GLY A 160 -15.34 12.88 12.88
N ASN A 161 -14.45 13.67 13.45
CA ASN A 161 -13.05 13.30 13.62
C ASN A 161 -12.57 13.34 15.09
N ARG A 162 -13.47 13.61 16.04
CA ARG A 162 -13.13 13.70 17.46
C ARG A 162 -13.46 12.41 18.20
N VAL A 163 -12.50 11.95 19.01
CA VAL A 163 -12.66 10.80 19.90
C VAL A 163 -12.56 11.27 21.35
N ILE A 164 -13.48 10.83 22.18
CA ILE A 164 -13.56 11.16 23.60
C ILE A 164 -13.57 9.84 24.39
N VAL A 165 -12.78 9.79 25.46
CA VAL A 165 -12.83 8.71 26.44
C VAL A 165 -13.72 9.15 27.60
N GLY A 166 -14.85 8.50 27.78
CA GLY A 166 -15.82 8.79 28.85
C GLY A 166 -15.35 8.29 30.22
N ALA A 167 -14.17 8.72 30.66
CA ALA A 167 -13.59 8.33 31.95
C ALA A 167 -13.99 9.26 33.10
N MET A 168 -14.59 10.40 32.79
CA MET A 168 -15.06 11.40 33.74
C MET A 168 -16.55 11.18 34.11
N GLU A 169 -17.08 12.00 35.02
CA GLU A 169 -18.50 11.98 35.34
C GLU A 169 -19.36 12.37 34.12
N ALA A 170 -20.59 11.86 34.07
CA ALA A 170 -21.44 11.99 32.90
C ALA A 170 -21.78 13.46 32.58
N GLU A 171 -21.98 14.28 33.61
CA GLU A 171 -22.24 15.70 33.50
C GLU A 171 -21.04 16.46 32.93
N THR A 172 -19.86 16.21 33.46
CA THR A 172 -18.60 16.82 32.97
C THR A 172 -18.29 16.41 31.53
N MET A 173 -18.61 15.16 31.15
CA MET A 173 -18.37 14.66 29.80
C MET A 173 -19.13 15.44 28.73
N VAL A 174 -20.34 15.95 29.06
CA VAL A 174 -21.15 16.70 28.12
C VAL A 174 -20.45 17.93 27.57
N ASP A 175 -19.65 18.61 28.37
CA ASP A 175 -18.88 19.79 27.97
C ASP A 175 -17.84 19.50 26.89
N TYR A 176 -17.44 18.24 26.74
CA TYR A 176 -16.47 17.80 25.74
C TYR A 176 -17.11 17.20 24.50
N ILE A 177 -18.42 16.94 24.51
CA ILE A 177 -19.14 16.32 23.38
C ILE A 177 -19.39 17.37 22.29
N GLU A 178 -18.83 17.08 21.11
CA GLU A 178 -19.12 17.83 19.88
C GLU A 178 -20.02 16.99 18.95
N PRO A 179 -20.86 17.63 18.12
CA PRO A 179 -21.63 16.91 17.14
C PRO A 179 -20.76 16.04 16.24
N GLY A 180 -21.11 14.76 16.13
CA GLY A 180 -20.35 13.81 15.31
C GLY A 180 -19.23 13.08 16.03
N CYS A 181 -18.92 13.37 17.29
CA CYS A 181 -17.85 12.71 18.02
C CYS A 181 -18.14 11.22 18.26
N LEU A 182 -17.07 10.45 18.44
CA LEU A 182 -17.09 9.08 18.94
C LEU A 182 -16.74 9.09 20.42
N VAL A 183 -17.55 8.44 21.25
CA VAL A 183 -17.32 8.32 22.69
C VAL A 183 -16.99 6.87 23.04
N VAL A 184 -15.85 6.63 23.68
CA VAL A 184 -15.42 5.33 24.17
C VAL A 184 -15.72 5.25 25.66
N LEU A 185 -16.49 4.26 26.09
CA LEU A 185 -16.90 4.10 27.48
C LEU A 185 -17.23 2.63 27.81
N GLY A 186 -17.50 2.38 29.09
CA GLY A 186 -17.94 1.08 29.58
C GLY A 186 -19.46 0.99 29.72
N ASP A 187 -19.92 0.33 30.78
CA ASP A 187 -21.32 -0.01 31.06
C ASP A 187 -22.13 1.05 31.81
N ARG A 188 -21.55 2.22 32.09
CA ARG A 188 -22.26 3.31 32.77
C ARG A 188 -23.39 3.85 31.89
N GLU A 189 -24.64 3.45 32.22
CA GLU A 189 -25.82 3.82 31.45
C GLU A 189 -26.06 5.33 31.40
N ASP A 190 -25.81 6.04 32.49
CA ASP A 190 -25.95 7.50 32.62
C ASP A 190 -25.05 8.21 31.60
N ALA A 191 -23.76 7.80 31.52
CA ALA A 191 -22.79 8.34 30.57
C ALA A 191 -23.17 8.01 29.13
N GLN A 192 -23.65 6.78 28.86
CA GLN A 192 -24.11 6.37 27.54
C GLN A 192 -25.27 7.24 27.06
N LEU A 193 -26.28 7.43 27.91
CA LEU A 193 -27.47 8.25 27.60
C LEU A 193 -27.09 9.72 27.36
N LYS A 194 -26.27 10.30 28.24
CA LYS A 194 -25.76 11.67 28.07
C LYS A 194 -25.00 11.86 26.76
N ALA A 195 -24.14 10.91 26.39
CA ALA A 195 -23.42 10.98 25.11
C ALA A 195 -24.39 10.95 23.91
N ILE A 196 -25.38 10.06 23.93
CA ILE A 196 -26.39 9.92 22.88
C ILE A 196 -27.20 11.22 22.70
N GLU A 197 -27.65 11.78 23.81
CA GLU A 197 -28.54 12.95 23.82
C GLU A 197 -27.80 14.23 23.42
N ASN A 198 -26.53 14.34 23.73
CA ASN A 198 -25.74 15.56 23.52
C ASN A 198 -24.90 15.58 22.22
N GLY A 199 -25.17 14.67 21.27
CA GLY A 199 -24.64 14.84 19.90
C GLY A 199 -23.59 13.86 19.47
N ALA A 200 -23.20 12.86 20.27
CA ALA A 200 -22.34 11.79 19.82
C ALA A 200 -22.90 11.10 18.56
N ALA A 201 -22.06 10.81 17.59
CA ALA A 201 -22.45 10.03 16.42
C ALA A 201 -22.21 8.53 16.62
N ALA A 202 -21.24 8.18 17.48
CA ALA A 202 -20.95 6.80 17.80
C ALA A 202 -20.57 6.59 19.27
N LEU A 203 -20.93 5.43 19.79
CA LEU A 203 -20.43 4.88 21.05
C LEU A 203 -19.64 3.60 20.78
N VAL A 204 -18.48 3.47 21.42
CA VAL A 204 -17.74 2.21 21.52
C VAL A 204 -17.81 1.74 22.96
N VAL A 205 -18.55 0.65 23.19
CA VAL A 205 -18.67 0.03 24.51
C VAL A 205 -17.62 -1.09 24.61
N THR A 206 -16.72 -0.95 25.58
CA THR A 206 -15.53 -1.78 25.73
C THR A 206 -15.74 -2.95 26.71
N GLY A 207 -14.94 -4.02 26.57
CA GLY A 207 -14.93 -5.16 27.50
C GLY A 207 -16.12 -6.10 27.37
N ASP A 208 -16.82 -6.10 26.23
CA ASP A 208 -18.09 -6.84 26.05
C ASP A 208 -19.13 -6.55 27.13
N LEU A 209 -19.04 -5.36 27.75
CA LEU A 209 -19.95 -4.94 28.78
C LEU A 209 -21.36 -4.75 28.24
N LEU A 210 -22.33 -4.95 29.11
CA LEU A 210 -23.74 -4.92 28.73
C LEU A 210 -24.21 -3.49 28.45
N VAL A 211 -24.87 -3.31 27.31
CA VAL A 211 -25.58 -2.07 26.98
C VAL A 211 -27.05 -2.30 27.28
N THR A 212 -27.67 -1.45 28.11
CA THR A 212 -29.05 -1.61 28.53
C THR A 212 -30.03 -1.42 27.37
N ALA A 213 -31.19 -2.04 27.47
CA ALA A 213 -32.27 -1.86 26.48
C ALA A 213 -32.66 -0.39 26.33
N ARG A 214 -32.60 0.39 27.42
CA ARG A 214 -32.88 1.84 27.42
C ARG A 214 -31.86 2.61 26.59
N ALA A 215 -30.54 2.34 26.78
CA ALA A 215 -29.49 2.98 26.01
C ALA A 215 -29.54 2.59 24.52
N LEU A 216 -29.82 1.32 24.20
CA LEU A 216 -30.00 0.86 22.81
C LEU A 216 -31.21 1.54 22.15
N ALA A 217 -32.34 1.66 22.85
CA ALA A 217 -33.53 2.36 22.34
C ALA A 217 -33.25 3.85 22.09
N ALA A 218 -32.55 4.51 23.02
CA ALA A 218 -32.14 5.90 22.86
C ALA A 218 -31.19 6.06 21.65
N ALA A 219 -30.19 5.21 21.51
CA ALA A 219 -29.25 5.23 20.38
C ALA A 219 -30.00 5.08 19.04
N LYS A 220 -30.92 4.12 18.95
CA LYS A 220 -31.75 3.91 17.76
C LYS A 220 -32.63 5.14 17.44
N LYS A 221 -33.25 5.73 18.45
CA LYS A 221 -34.07 6.95 18.30
C LYS A 221 -33.23 8.11 17.77
N HIS A 222 -32.06 8.32 18.31
CA HIS A 222 -31.19 9.44 17.96
C HIS A 222 -30.25 9.15 16.77
N GLY A 223 -30.26 7.93 16.20
CA GLY A 223 -29.45 7.54 15.06
C GLY A 223 -27.93 7.44 15.38
N VAL A 224 -27.61 7.05 16.62
CA VAL A 224 -26.23 6.88 17.08
C VAL A 224 -25.75 5.46 16.81
N LEU A 225 -24.56 5.32 16.22
CA LEU A 225 -23.90 4.03 16.05
C LEU A 225 -23.45 3.48 17.40
N VAL A 226 -23.75 2.22 17.71
CA VAL A 226 -23.23 1.56 18.92
C VAL A 226 -22.45 0.32 18.52
N ILE A 227 -21.17 0.31 18.87
CA ILE A 227 -20.24 -0.79 18.65
C ILE A 227 -19.85 -1.37 20.00
N SER A 228 -20.01 -2.68 20.20
CA SER A 228 -19.44 -3.41 21.33
C SER A 228 -18.16 -4.11 20.92
N THR A 229 -17.15 -4.10 21.78
CA THR A 229 -15.89 -4.79 21.55
C THR A 229 -15.39 -5.47 22.82
N ALA A 230 -14.77 -6.64 22.69
CA ALA A 230 -14.13 -7.36 23.80
C ALA A 230 -12.87 -6.65 24.34
N HIS A 231 -12.30 -5.72 23.57
CA HIS A 231 -11.11 -4.97 24.00
C HIS A 231 -11.42 -4.06 25.17
N HIS A 232 -10.49 -4.00 26.14
CA HIS A 232 -10.54 -3.00 27.19
C HIS A 232 -10.30 -1.60 26.64
N THR A 233 -10.76 -0.57 27.37
CA THR A 233 -10.77 0.84 26.93
C THR A 233 -9.41 1.30 26.38
N PHE A 234 -8.32 1.00 27.06
CA PHE A 234 -6.99 1.39 26.61
C PHE A 234 -6.62 0.80 25.23
N THR A 235 -6.90 -0.49 25.04
CA THR A 235 -6.65 -1.17 23.76
C THR A 235 -7.60 -0.65 22.68
N ALA A 236 -8.88 -0.45 23.02
CA ALA A 236 -9.87 0.07 22.07
C ALA A 236 -9.47 1.44 21.52
N VAL A 237 -9.02 2.37 22.37
CA VAL A 237 -8.54 3.69 21.94
C VAL A 237 -7.35 3.59 20.99
N ARG A 238 -6.39 2.74 21.29
CA ARG A 238 -5.25 2.50 20.39
C ARG A 238 -5.68 1.93 19.04
N LEU A 239 -6.62 1.00 19.03
CA LEU A 239 -7.16 0.42 17.81
C LEU A 239 -7.98 1.43 17.00
N ILE A 240 -8.71 2.34 17.66
CA ILE A 240 -9.39 3.45 16.99
C ILE A 240 -8.40 4.33 16.23
N ASN A 241 -7.25 4.67 16.83
CA ASN A 241 -6.19 5.42 16.14
C ASN A 241 -5.64 4.66 14.93
N LEU A 242 -5.60 3.33 14.98
CA LEU A 242 -5.14 2.49 13.88
C LEU A 242 -6.25 2.12 12.88
N SER A 243 -7.50 2.59 13.08
CA SER A 243 -8.60 2.41 12.14
C SER A 243 -8.63 3.45 11.01
N ILE A 244 -7.74 4.45 11.07
CA ILE A 244 -7.55 5.46 10.01
C ILE A 244 -7.26 4.76 8.69
N SER A 245 -7.83 5.27 7.60
CA SER A 245 -7.55 4.73 6.26
C SER A 245 -6.13 5.09 5.82
N THR A 246 -5.46 4.17 5.11
CA THR A 246 -4.08 4.40 4.62
C THR A 246 -3.93 5.67 3.81
N GLN A 247 -4.95 6.06 3.03
CA GLN A 247 -4.95 7.29 2.24
C GLN A 247 -4.81 8.58 3.06
N ASP A 248 -5.18 8.56 4.34
CA ASP A 248 -5.15 9.74 5.20
C ASP A 248 -3.74 10.00 5.77
N ILE A 249 -2.85 8.99 5.71
CA ILE A 249 -1.50 9.03 6.27
C ILE A 249 -0.41 8.84 5.21
N MET A 250 -0.71 8.18 4.07
CA MET A 250 0.27 7.89 3.04
C MET A 250 0.94 9.16 2.51
N ASN A 251 2.20 9.04 2.14
CA ASN A 251 2.88 10.08 1.39
C ASN A 251 2.43 10.03 -0.08
N ARG A 252 1.87 11.14 -0.57
CA ARG A 252 1.41 11.31 -1.95
C ARG A 252 2.50 11.82 -2.88
N GLU A 253 3.57 12.41 -2.32
CA GLU A 253 4.72 12.89 -3.06
C GLU A 253 5.80 11.80 -3.11
N PHE A 254 5.76 10.95 -4.12
CA PHE A 254 6.70 9.86 -4.28
C PHE A 254 7.29 9.81 -5.68
N ASP A 255 8.54 9.34 -5.76
CA ASP A 255 9.18 9.04 -7.03
C ASP A 255 8.86 7.60 -7.44
N PHE A 256 8.79 7.34 -8.73
CA PHE A 256 8.54 6.02 -9.33
C PHE A 256 9.42 5.83 -10.56
N CYS A 257 9.43 4.64 -11.13
CA CYS A 257 10.09 4.35 -12.39
C CYS A 257 9.28 3.33 -13.21
N HIS A 258 9.62 3.21 -14.48
CA HIS A 258 9.01 2.25 -15.39
C HIS A 258 9.94 1.05 -15.64
N PRO A 259 9.39 -0.12 -16.02
CA PRO A 259 10.19 -1.31 -16.30
C PRO A 259 11.28 -1.08 -17.35
N GLU A 260 11.00 -0.23 -18.34
CA GLU A 260 11.89 0.08 -19.48
C GLU A 260 12.96 1.14 -19.16
N ASP A 261 12.86 1.82 -18.01
CA ASP A 261 13.83 2.84 -17.63
C ASP A 261 15.23 2.22 -17.46
N GLN A 262 16.26 2.93 -17.94
CA GLN A 262 17.63 2.52 -17.73
C GLN A 262 18.05 2.70 -16.28
N MET A 263 18.70 1.69 -15.71
CA MET A 263 19.17 1.74 -14.31
C MET A 263 20.08 2.94 -14.02
N SER A 264 20.87 3.36 -15.00
CA SER A 264 21.73 4.55 -14.90
C SER A 264 20.95 5.84 -14.63
N GLN A 265 19.73 5.97 -15.15
CA GLN A 265 18.86 7.13 -14.96
C GLN A 265 18.17 7.09 -13.60
N VAL A 266 17.82 5.91 -13.12
CA VAL A 266 17.07 5.72 -11.87
C VAL A 266 17.98 5.67 -10.64
N GLN A 267 19.28 5.35 -10.83
CA GLN A 267 20.22 5.10 -9.75
C GLN A 267 20.31 6.24 -8.71
N ALA A 268 20.39 7.49 -9.16
CA ALA A 268 20.50 8.64 -8.25
C ALA A 268 19.26 8.78 -7.35
N THR A 269 18.06 8.56 -7.92
CA THR A 269 16.81 8.60 -7.18
C THR A 269 16.70 7.41 -6.22
N LEU A 270 17.11 6.22 -6.65
CA LEU A 270 17.09 5.02 -5.84
C LEU A 270 18.01 5.13 -4.60
N VAL A 271 19.19 5.73 -4.75
CA VAL A 271 20.12 5.99 -3.63
C VAL A 271 19.46 6.92 -2.60
N ARG A 272 18.78 7.96 -3.06
CA ARG A 272 18.08 8.93 -2.18
C ARG A 272 16.86 8.32 -1.49
N ARG A 273 16.03 7.57 -2.21
CA ARG A 273 14.75 7.02 -1.75
C ARG A 273 14.85 5.60 -1.18
N ARG A 274 15.94 4.88 -1.43
CA ARG A 274 16.21 3.48 -1.05
C ARG A 274 15.29 2.44 -1.71
N SER A 275 14.08 2.82 -2.14
CA SER A 275 13.15 1.99 -2.89
C SER A 275 12.26 2.88 -3.76
N LEU A 276 11.91 2.37 -4.93
CA LEU A 276 10.99 3.04 -5.86
C LEU A 276 9.93 2.04 -6.29
N PRO A 277 8.64 2.42 -6.33
CA PRO A 277 7.64 1.65 -7.03
C PRO A 277 7.98 1.59 -8.52
N VAL A 278 7.84 0.41 -9.09
CA VAL A 278 7.88 0.21 -10.54
C VAL A 278 6.45 0.14 -11.01
N VAL A 279 6.06 1.02 -11.91
CA VAL A 279 4.69 1.13 -12.44
C VAL A 279 4.69 0.94 -13.94
N ASP A 280 3.73 0.19 -14.47
CA ASP A 280 3.56 0.04 -15.91
C ASP A 280 3.07 1.35 -16.53
N ALA A 281 3.52 1.65 -17.75
CA ALA A 281 3.13 2.87 -18.48
C ALA A 281 1.62 2.98 -18.73
N ALA A 282 0.88 1.87 -18.66
CA ALA A 282 -0.58 1.81 -18.78
C ALA A 282 -1.32 2.26 -17.51
N VAL A 283 -0.63 2.41 -16.39
CA VAL A 283 -1.18 2.82 -15.09
C VAL A 283 -0.75 4.26 -14.82
N SER A 284 -1.36 5.18 -15.57
CA SER A 284 -1.23 6.61 -15.30
C SER A 284 -1.95 7.02 -13.99
N TYR A 285 -1.42 8.07 -13.35
CA TYR A 285 -1.87 8.75 -12.12
C TYR A 285 -3.36 9.03 -12.04
#